data_a8d905a4126762ad459581f77c6cae1e
#
_entry.id   a8d905a4126762ad459581f77c6cae1e
#
_cell.length_a   1.000
_cell.length_b   1.000
_cell.length_c   1.000
_cell.angle_alpha   90.00
_cell.angle_beta   90.00
_cell.angle_gamma   90.00
#
_symmetry.space_group_name_H-M   'P 1'
#
loop_
_entity.id
_entity.type
_entity.pdbx_description
1 polymer ?
#
loop_
_entity_poly.entity_id
_entity_poly.type
_entity_poly.pdbx_seq_one_letter_code
_entity_poly.pdbx_strand_id
1 'polypeptide(L)'
;TTLFRSYYDHRTSSYCYIGTEKPNHDVVIIGWDDSYSKDNFSVDLEGDGAFICQNSWGSEFGDGGIFYISYYDTNIGTHNVVYTGIEDSDNYDHIYQSDLCGWVGQLGYNKESIYGANVYTAESNQNLTAASFYATGKDSEYQLYVVKNFEDESSLSNMTPVASGKLSNAGYYTIPFDKQIALDAGERYAVVLFISTPDAVHPLAIEYEADDATADVVLDDGEGYVSANGFEWENVKNVENCNICIKAFSNDR
;
A
#
# COMPACT_ATOMS: atom_id res chain seq x y z
N THR A 1 10.24 -11.49 -8.94
CA THR A 1 10.90 -12.37 -9.92
C THR A 1 10.25 -13.74 -10.01
N THR A 2 10.70 -14.58 -10.98
CA THR A 2 10.29 -15.99 -11.12
C THR A 2 11.46 -16.86 -10.68
N LEU A 3 11.38 -17.53 -9.53
CA LEU A 3 12.51 -18.26 -8.94
C LEU A 3 12.36 -19.77 -9.15
N PHE A 4 12.94 -20.27 -10.24
CA PHE A 4 13.05 -21.70 -10.56
C PHE A 4 14.48 -22.20 -10.32
N ARG A 5 14.63 -23.32 -9.63
CA ARG A 5 15.96 -23.92 -9.29
C ARG A 5 16.86 -24.14 -10.51
N SER A 6 16.31 -24.42 -11.68
CA SER A 6 17.06 -24.68 -12.92
C SER A 6 17.83 -23.47 -13.47
N TYR A 7 17.47 -22.27 -13.03
CA TYR A 7 18.09 -21.01 -13.45
C TYR A 7 19.02 -20.41 -12.39
N TYR A 8 19.18 -21.10 -11.24
CA TYR A 8 20.07 -20.70 -10.16
C TYR A 8 21.38 -21.44 -10.21
N ASP A 9 22.52 -20.72 -10.24
CA ASP A 9 23.85 -21.31 -10.11
C ASP A 9 24.33 -21.15 -8.65
N HIS A 10 24.45 -22.31 -7.96
CA HIS A 10 24.88 -22.35 -6.57
C HIS A 10 26.34 -21.95 -6.35
N ARG A 11 27.19 -22.00 -7.37
CA ARG A 11 28.63 -21.68 -7.25
C ARG A 11 28.87 -20.17 -7.23
N THR A 12 28.04 -19.43 -7.94
CA THR A 12 28.15 -17.99 -8.10
C THR A 12 27.01 -17.25 -7.38
N SER A 13 26.09 -18.00 -6.75
CA SER A 13 24.88 -17.44 -6.13
C SER A 13 24.11 -16.54 -7.10
N SER A 14 24.04 -16.91 -8.37
CA SER A 14 23.46 -16.09 -9.43
C SER A 14 22.19 -16.69 -10.00
N TYR A 15 21.33 -15.85 -10.50
CA TYR A 15 20.03 -16.20 -11.06
C TYR A 15 19.69 -15.36 -12.30
N CYS A 16 19.18 -15.99 -13.34
CA CYS A 16 18.57 -15.28 -14.45
C CYS A 16 17.51 -16.16 -15.11
N TYR A 17 16.28 -15.71 -15.10
CA TYR A 17 15.18 -16.33 -15.81
C TYR A 17 14.90 -15.59 -17.11
N ILE A 18 14.90 -16.33 -18.24
CA ILE A 18 14.47 -15.83 -19.52
C ILE A 18 13.26 -16.66 -19.95
N GLY A 19 12.08 -16.05 -19.97
CA GLY A 19 10.86 -16.77 -20.32
C GLY A 19 9.59 -15.94 -20.16
N THR A 20 8.44 -16.62 -20.20
CA THR A 20 7.10 -16.00 -20.20
C THR A 20 6.27 -16.30 -18.96
N GLU A 21 6.82 -17.05 -17.99
CA GLU A 21 6.12 -17.36 -16.74
C GLU A 21 6.00 -16.10 -15.88
N LYS A 22 4.89 -16.00 -15.17
CA LYS A 22 4.65 -14.88 -14.25
C LYS A 22 5.60 -14.93 -13.04
N PRO A 23 5.90 -13.79 -12.42
CA PRO A 23 6.59 -13.75 -11.15
C PRO A 23 5.91 -14.63 -10.09
N ASN A 24 6.71 -15.32 -9.29
CA ASN A 24 6.25 -16.20 -8.21
C ASN A 24 7.02 -16.01 -6.90
N HIS A 25 7.90 -15.01 -6.83
CA HIS A 25 8.72 -14.75 -5.65
C HIS A 25 9.12 -13.28 -5.55
N ASP A 26 9.14 -12.78 -4.32
CA ASP A 26 9.58 -11.42 -4.01
C ASP A 26 10.95 -11.43 -3.38
N VAL A 27 11.77 -10.45 -3.74
CA VAL A 27 13.11 -10.23 -3.21
C VAL A 27 13.35 -8.75 -2.97
N VAL A 28 14.25 -8.40 -2.08
CA VAL A 28 14.65 -7.01 -1.85
C VAL A 28 15.92 -6.72 -2.63
N ILE A 29 15.88 -5.75 -3.55
CA ILE A 29 17.08 -5.22 -4.20
C ILE A 29 17.77 -4.28 -3.21
N ILE A 30 19.02 -4.64 -2.81
CA ILE A 30 19.85 -3.89 -1.85
C ILE A 30 21.01 -3.18 -2.51
N GLY A 31 21.24 -3.42 -3.79
CA GLY A 31 22.32 -2.80 -4.57
C GLY A 31 22.40 -3.35 -5.99
N TRP A 32 23.48 -3.01 -6.67
CA TRP A 32 23.80 -3.50 -8.00
C TRP A 32 25.29 -3.53 -8.25
N ASP A 33 25.74 -4.34 -9.24
CA ASP A 33 27.11 -4.41 -9.72
C ASP A 33 27.09 -4.46 -11.25
N ASP A 34 27.47 -3.36 -11.89
CA ASP A 34 27.49 -3.22 -13.35
C ASP A 34 28.57 -4.10 -14.01
N SER A 35 29.56 -4.57 -13.23
CA SER A 35 30.69 -5.39 -13.69
C SER A 35 30.50 -6.88 -13.39
N TYR A 36 29.37 -7.30 -12.78
CA TYR A 36 29.10 -8.69 -12.49
C TYR A 36 29.02 -9.50 -13.78
N SER A 37 29.98 -10.43 -13.96
CA SER A 37 30.13 -11.12 -15.26
C SER A 37 28.89 -11.92 -15.64
N LYS A 38 28.47 -11.80 -16.89
CA LYS A 38 27.42 -12.60 -17.50
C LYS A 38 27.72 -14.13 -17.47
N ASP A 39 29.01 -14.50 -17.44
CA ASP A 39 29.46 -15.89 -17.41
C ASP A 39 29.17 -16.58 -16.05
N ASN A 40 28.75 -15.83 -15.04
CA ASN A 40 28.30 -16.36 -13.75
C ASN A 40 26.89 -16.93 -13.78
N PHE A 41 26.13 -16.67 -14.83
CA PHE A 41 24.74 -17.12 -14.95
C PHE A 41 24.64 -18.46 -15.72
N SER A 42 23.59 -19.21 -15.42
CA SER A 42 23.31 -20.50 -16.07
C SER A 42 22.75 -20.39 -17.50
N VAL A 43 22.51 -19.16 -17.97
CA VAL A 43 21.98 -18.84 -19.31
C VAL A 43 22.92 -17.90 -20.04
N ASP A 44 22.94 -17.97 -21.38
CA ASP A 44 23.71 -17.05 -22.21
C ASP A 44 23.06 -15.66 -22.21
N LEU A 45 23.85 -14.64 -21.87
CA LEU A 45 23.40 -13.26 -21.76
C LEU A 45 24.19 -12.33 -22.69
N GLU A 46 23.57 -11.24 -23.10
CA GLU A 46 24.18 -10.25 -24.00
C GLU A 46 25.26 -9.40 -23.32
N GLY A 47 25.14 -9.18 -22.00
CA GLY A 47 26.06 -8.29 -21.25
C GLY A 47 26.16 -8.60 -19.78
N ASP A 48 27.09 -7.92 -19.13
CA ASP A 48 27.34 -7.98 -17.69
C ASP A 48 26.30 -7.17 -16.91
N GLY A 49 26.32 -7.34 -15.59
CA GLY A 49 25.52 -6.59 -14.62
C GLY A 49 24.48 -7.41 -13.89
N ALA A 50 24.36 -7.14 -12.61
CA ALA A 50 23.41 -7.79 -11.73
C ALA A 50 22.86 -6.85 -10.66
N PHE A 51 21.63 -7.08 -10.25
CA PHE A 51 21.09 -6.60 -8.99
C PHE A 51 21.56 -7.50 -7.84
N ILE A 52 21.96 -6.89 -6.76
CA ILE A 52 22.28 -7.57 -5.49
C ILE A 52 20.99 -7.68 -4.71
N CYS A 53 20.52 -8.90 -4.47
CA CYS A 53 19.20 -9.16 -3.90
C CYS A 53 19.30 -9.91 -2.57
N GLN A 54 18.55 -9.45 -1.58
CA GLN A 54 18.32 -10.16 -0.31
C GLN A 54 17.09 -11.07 -0.46
N ASN A 55 17.28 -12.37 -0.12
CA ASN A 55 16.19 -13.35 -0.08
C ASN A 55 15.65 -13.51 1.36
N SER A 56 14.44 -14.04 1.49
CA SER A 56 13.79 -14.37 2.77
C SER A 56 14.11 -15.77 3.31
N TRP A 57 14.99 -16.53 2.66
CA TRP A 57 15.28 -17.96 2.99
C TRP A 57 16.42 -18.17 4.00
N GLY A 58 16.85 -17.10 4.67
CA GLY A 58 17.90 -17.15 5.69
C GLY A 58 19.31 -17.14 5.13
N SER A 59 20.30 -17.14 6.04
CA SER A 59 21.72 -16.98 5.73
C SER A 59 22.37 -18.18 5.04
N GLU A 60 21.72 -19.35 5.06
CA GLU A 60 22.19 -20.55 4.39
C GLU A 60 21.94 -20.54 2.87
N PHE A 61 21.13 -19.59 2.38
CA PHE A 61 20.89 -19.42 0.95
C PHE A 61 21.89 -18.41 0.37
N GLY A 62 22.47 -18.74 -0.79
CA GLY A 62 23.37 -17.86 -1.52
C GLY A 62 24.62 -17.49 -0.72
N ASP A 63 24.98 -16.23 -0.75
CA ASP A 63 26.07 -15.66 0.05
C ASP A 63 25.49 -14.92 1.26
N GLY A 64 25.29 -15.64 2.36
CA GLY A 64 24.71 -15.06 3.58
C GLY A 64 23.28 -14.57 3.46
N GLY A 65 22.46 -15.18 2.59
CA GLY A 65 21.08 -14.77 2.25
C GLY A 65 21.01 -13.85 1.04
N ILE A 66 22.16 -13.51 0.44
CA ILE A 66 22.27 -12.62 -0.73
C ILE A 66 22.51 -13.46 -1.99
N PHE A 67 21.99 -12.99 -3.10
CA PHE A 67 22.26 -13.55 -4.42
C PHE A 67 22.16 -12.47 -5.51
N TYR A 68 22.57 -12.81 -6.71
CA TYR A 68 22.71 -11.88 -7.82
C TYR A 68 21.70 -12.20 -8.92
N ILE A 69 20.86 -11.25 -9.29
CA ILE A 69 19.89 -11.40 -10.39
C ILE A 69 20.37 -10.54 -11.57
N SER A 70 20.53 -11.16 -12.73
CA SER A 70 20.95 -10.45 -13.95
C SER A 70 20.02 -9.27 -14.28
N TYR A 71 20.58 -8.19 -14.84
CA TYR A 71 19.80 -7.11 -15.45
C TYR A 71 18.92 -7.60 -16.62
N TYR A 72 19.24 -8.74 -17.19
CA TYR A 72 18.51 -9.38 -18.30
C TYR A 72 17.43 -10.37 -17.84
N ASP A 73 17.21 -10.54 -16.52
CA ASP A 73 16.09 -11.34 -16.02
C ASP A 73 14.76 -10.76 -16.47
N THR A 74 13.88 -11.60 -17.00
CA THR A 74 12.61 -11.15 -17.60
C THR A 74 11.69 -10.47 -16.61
N ASN A 75 11.72 -10.88 -15.34
CA ASN A 75 10.75 -10.48 -14.33
C ASN A 75 11.31 -9.56 -13.22
N ILE A 76 12.64 -9.41 -13.13
CA ILE A 76 13.21 -8.48 -12.16
C ILE A 76 12.75 -7.05 -12.48
N GLY A 77 12.36 -6.32 -11.46
CA GLY A 77 11.87 -4.96 -11.67
C GLY A 77 10.40 -4.83 -12.09
N THR A 78 9.66 -5.92 -12.24
CA THR A 78 8.20 -5.87 -12.40
C THR A 78 7.52 -5.74 -11.03
N HIS A 79 6.49 -4.90 -10.93
CA HIS A 79 5.73 -4.66 -9.69
C HIS A 79 6.60 -4.18 -8.51
N ASN A 80 7.54 -3.27 -8.78
CA ASN A 80 8.42 -2.75 -7.74
C ASN A 80 7.71 -1.88 -6.71
N VAL A 81 8.08 -2.06 -5.45
CA VAL A 81 7.81 -1.14 -4.35
C VAL A 81 9.13 -0.57 -3.86
N VAL A 82 9.20 0.75 -3.68
CA VAL A 82 10.37 1.46 -3.15
C VAL A 82 10.00 2.08 -1.80
N TYR A 83 10.72 1.72 -0.74
CA TYR A 83 10.58 2.36 0.56
C TYR A 83 11.44 3.65 0.56
N THR A 84 10.79 4.80 0.66
CA THR A 84 11.43 6.12 0.61
C THR A 84 11.56 6.80 1.97
N GLY A 85 10.92 6.24 3.01
CA GLY A 85 10.97 6.71 4.39
C GLY A 85 10.86 5.55 5.36
N ILE A 86 11.66 5.61 6.43
CA ILE A 86 11.60 4.69 7.57
C ILE A 86 11.52 5.57 8.81
N GLU A 87 10.53 5.31 9.65
CA GLU A 87 10.34 5.97 10.93
C GLU A 87 10.52 4.96 12.06
N ASP A 88 10.73 5.45 13.27
CA ASP A 88 10.79 4.60 14.46
C ASP A 88 9.43 3.93 14.70
N SER A 89 9.43 2.72 15.27
CA SER A 89 8.22 1.92 15.47
C SER A 89 7.29 2.46 16.57
N ASP A 90 7.72 3.47 17.32
CA ASP A 90 7.00 4.17 18.38
C ASP A 90 6.56 5.59 17.97
N ASN A 91 6.48 5.87 16.67
CA ASN A 91 6.05 7.17 16.13
C ASN A 91 4.57 7.49 16.39
N TYR A 92 3.73 6.47 16.61
CA TYR A 92 2.30 6.60 16.96
C TYR A 92 1.94 5.61 18.07
N ASP A 93 1.10 6.06 19.02
CA ASP A 93 0.61 5.21 20.11
C ASP A 93 -0.54 4.29 19.64
N HIS A 94 -1.36 4.76 18.68
CA HIS A 94 -2.50 4.01 18.13
C HIS A 94 -2.53 4.04 16.61
N ILE A 95 -2.86 2.88 16.03
CA ILE A 95 -3.09 2.69 14.59
C ILE A 95 -4.49 2.09 14.42
N TYR A 96 -5.37 2.80 13.74
CA TYR A 96 -6.73 2.35 13.40
C TYR A 96 -6.76 1.92 11.94
N GLN A 97 -7.14 0.67 11.68
CA GLN A 97 -7.17 0.07 10.35
C GLN A 97 -8.16 -1.09 10.28
N SER A 98 -8.72 -1.34 9.10
CA SER A 98 -9.53 -2.52 8.76
C SER A 98 -9.01 -3.25 7.52
N ASP A 99 -7.98 -2.71 6.87
CA ASP A 99 -7.38 -3.21 5.63
C ASP A 99 -6.05 -3.94 5.90
N LEU A 100 -6.08 -5.05 6.65
CA LEU A 100 -4.87 -5.80 7.03
C LEU A 100 -4.16 -6.48 5.85
N CYS A 101 -4.89 -6.86 4.81
CA CYS A 101 -4.35 -7.33 3.52
C CYS A 101 -3.80 -6.19 2.65
N GLY A 102 -4.22 -4.96 2.92
CA GLY A 102 -3.83 -3.78 2.15
C GLY A 102 -4.51 -3.67 0.79
N TRP A 103 -3.82 -3.06 -0.17
CA TRP A 103 -4.38 -2.79 -1.49
C TRP A 103 -4.50 -4.06 -2.33
N VAL A 104 -5.70 -4.63 -2.41
CA VAL A 104 -6.05 -5.79 -3.24
C VAL A 104 -6.75 -5.36 -4.54
N GLY A 105 -7.61 -4.35 -4.48
CA GLY A 105 -8.37 -3.86 -5.62
C GLY A 105 -8.65 -2.37 -5.60
N GLN A 106 -9.48 -1.93 -6.53
CA GLN A 106 -9.79 -0.51 -6.72
C GLN A 106 -11.30 -0.30 -6.87
N LEU A 107 -11.80 0.77 -6.27
CA LEU A 107 -13.21 1.18 -6.33
C LEU A 107 -13.34 2.59 -6.91
N GLY A 108 -14.44 2.83 -7.65
CA GLY A 108 -14.77 4.13 -8.21
C GLY A 108 -16.01 4.11 -9.08
N TYR A 109 -16.43 5.28 -9.51
CA TYR A 109 -17.66 5.52 -10.26
C TYR A 109 -17.40 5.75 -11.77
N ASN A 110 -16.38 5.12 -12.34
CA ASN A 110 -15.88 5.39 -13.69
C ASN A 110 -15.50 6.87 -13.89
N LYS A 111 -14.89 7.45 -12.86
CA LYS A 111 -14.40 8.83 -12.82
C LYS A 111 -13.02 8.86 -12.15
N GLU A 112 -12.25 9.86 -12.49
CA GLU A 112 -10.93 10.09 -11.90
C GLU A 112 -10.95 10.42 -10.42
N SER A 113 -12.12 10.74 -9.84
CA SER A 113 -12.24 11.16 -8.44
C SER A 113 -13.35 10.43 -7.69
N ILE A 114 -13.11 10.25 -6.37
CA ILE A 114 -14.02 9.63 -5.42
C ILE A 114 -13.75 10.16 -4.02
N TYR A 115 -14.75 10.09 -3.15
CA TYR A 115 -14.60 10.20 -1.71
C TYR A 115 -14.69 8.82 -1.08
N GLY A 116 -13.79 8.51 -0.13
CA GLY A 116 -13.84 7.35 0.74
C GLY A 116 -13.76 7.80 2.19
N ALA A 117 -14.42 7.09 3.09
CA ALA A 117 -14.38 7.36 4.52
C ALA A 117 -14.31 6.07 5.32
N ASN A 118 -13.45 6.00 6.35
CA ASN A 118 -13.47 4.96 7.37
C ASN A 118 -13.81 5.55 8.72
N VAL A 119 -14.64 4.84 9.48
CA VAL A 119 -15.10 5.22 10.82
C VAL A 119 -14.37 4.40 11.86
N TYR A 120 -13.89 5.08 12.91
CA TYR A 120 -13.17 4.47 14.03
C TYR A 120 -13.71 4.97 15.36
N THR A 121 -13.33 4.31 16.44
CA THR A 121 -13.63 4.72 17.81
C THR A 121 -12.32 4.95 18.56
N ALA A 122 -12.14 6.12 19.14
CA ALA A 122 -10.96 6.48 19.91
C ALA A 122 -10.86 5.61 21.19
N GLU A 123 -9.74 4.94 21.41
CA GLU A 123 -9.53 4.03 22.55
C GLU A 123 -9.23 4.80 23.85
N SER A 124 -8.60 5.98 23.71
CA SER A 124 -8.19 6.85 24.82
C SER A 124 -8.48 8.31 24.51
N ASN A 125 -8.17 9.22 25.45
CA ASN A 125 -8.05 10.65 25.15
C ASN A 125 -6.79 10.88 24.33
N GLN A 126 -6.92 11.21 23.06
CA GLN A 126 -5.81 11.23 22.11
C GLN A 126 -5.89 12.37 21.10
N ASN A 127 -4.79 12.61 20.44
CA ASN A 127 -4.72 13.52 19.31
C ASN A 127 -4.54 12.71 18.02
N LEU A 128 -5.50 12.79 17.12
CA LEU A 128 -5.37 12.27 15.77
C LEU A 128 -4.39 13.17 14.99
N THR A 129 -3.33 12.56 14.44
CA THR A 129 -2.16 13.30 13.94
C THR A 129 -1.87 13.05 12.48
N ALA A 130 -2.26 11.91 11.94
CA ALA A 130 -2.04 11.55 10.55
C ALA A 130 -3.09 10.57 10.03
N ALA A 131 -3.16 10.42 8.72
CA ALA A 131 -3.86 9.35 8.05
C ALA A 131 -3.01 8.80 6.90
N SER A 132 -3.25 7.54 6.54
CA SER A 132 -2.61 6.95 5.37
C SER A 132 -3.62 6.37 4.38
N PHE A 133 -3.18 6.30 3.14
CA PHE A 133 -3.93 5.74 2.02
C PHE A 133 -2.99 5.38 0.87
N TYR A 134 -3.54 4.70 -0.14
CA TYR A 134 -2.82 4.45 -1.39
C TYR A 134 -3.25 5.41 -2.49
N ALA A 135 -2.28 6.04 -3.16
CA ALA A 135 -2.49 6.65 -4.46
C ALA A 135 -2.36 5.55 -5.53
N THR A 136 -3.42 5.31 -6.29
CA THR A 136 -3.48 4.19 -7.25
C THR A 136 -2.82 4.51 -8.60
N GLY A 137 -2.42 5.77 -8.82
CA GLY A 137 -1.76 6.24 -10.02
C GLY A 137 -0.86 7.45 -9.78
N LYS A 138 -0.22 7.91 -10.85
CA LYS A 138 0.65 9.09 -10.83
C LYS A 138 -0.15 10.37 -10.76
N ASP A 139 0.50 11.43 -10.26
CA ASP A 139 -0.05 12.79 -10.23
C ASP A 139 -1.40 12.93 -9.50
N SER A 140 -1.66 12.02 -8.54
CA SER A 140 -2.88 12.03 -7.74
C SER A 140 -2.96 13.25 -6.83
N GLU A 141 -4.11 13.90 -6.80
CA GLU A 141 -4.45 14.97 -5.85
C GLU A 141 -5.31 14.42 -4.74
N TYR A 142 -5.07 14.86 -3.50
CA TYR A 142 -5.83 14.41 -2.35
C TYR A 142 -6.25 15.56 -1.44
N GLN A 143 -7.34 15.35 -0.71
CA GLN A 143 -7.77 16.15 0.42
C GLN A 143 -8.23 15.20 1.53
N LEU A 144 -7.71 15.42 2.74
CA LEU A 144 -8.08 14.67 3.94
C LEU A 144 -8.95 15.54 4.84
N TYR A 145 -9.97 14.89 5.40
CA TYR A 145 -10.88 15.51 6.35
C TYR A 145 -11.09 14.60 7.54
N VAL A 146 -11.50 15.19 8.66
CA VAL A 146 -11.96 14.49 9.86
C VAL A 146 -13.39 14.94 10.19
N VAL A 147 -14.22 13.96 10.55
CA VAL A 147 -15.55 14.16 11.11
C VAL A 147 -15.54 13.66 12.54
N LYS A 148 -15.79 14.55 13.50
CA LYS A 148 -15.90 14.23 14.93
C LYS A 148 -17.35 13.86 15.28
N ASN A 149 -17.51 13.11 16.38
CA ASN A 149 -18.82 12.72 16.91
C ASN A 149 -19.68 12.05 15.82
N PHE A 150 -19.09 11.09 15.10
CA PHE A 150 -19.78 10.37 14.04
C PHE A 150 -20.95 9.54 14.62
N GLU A 151 -22.14 9.73 14.11
CA GLU A 151 -23.35 8.98 14.46
C GLU A 151 -23.77 8.05 13.33
N ASP A 152 -23.93 8.59 12.14
CA ASP A 152 -24.32 7.90 10.90
C ASP A 152 -23.78 8.65 9.66
N GLU A 153 -24.14 8.19 8.44
CA GLU A 153 -23.67 8.78 7.19
C GLU A 153 -23.98 10.28 7.03
N SER A 154 -25.00 10.80 7.71
CA SER A 154 -25.34 12.23 7.66
C SER A 154 -24.28 13.10 8.35
N SER A 155 -23.52 12.51 9.30
CA SER A 155 -22.39 13.17 9.97
C SER A 155 -21.28 13.54 8.99
N LEU A 156 -21.15 12.81 7.86
CA LEU A 156 -20.15 13.08 6.82
C LEU A 156 -20.35 14.42 6.09
N SER A 157 -21.46 15.10 6.32
CA SER A 157 -21.65 16.50 5.87
C SER A 157 -20.79 17.52 6.66
N ASN A 158 -20.26 17.15 7.82
CA ASN A 158 -19.53 18.04 8.74
C ASN A 158 -18.00 17.83 8.65
N MET A 159 -17.46 17.69 7.46
CA MET A 159 -16.04 17.48 7.20
C MET A 159 -15.18 18.67 7.58
N THR A 160 -14.17 18.45 8.42
CA THR A 160 -13.13 19.44 8.76
C THR A 160 -11.86 19.11 7.98
N PRO A 161 -11.35 19.99 7.09
CA PRO A 161 -10.13 19.73 6.33
C PRO A 161 -8.91 19.70 7.25
N VAL A 162 -8.02 18.72 7.05
CA VAL A 162 -6.83 18.50 7.89
C VAL A 162 -5.54 18.40 7.11
N ALA A 163 -5.57 18.05 5.82
CA ALA A 163 -4.42 18.08 4.91
C ALA A 163 -4.87 18.04 3.46
N SER A 164 -4.03 18.50 2.55
CA SER A 164 -4.22 18.34 1.11
C SER A 164 -2.89 18.40 0.36
N GLY A 165 -2.83 17.80 -0.81
CA GLY A 165 -1.61 17.84 -1.61
C GLY A 165 -1.71 17.09 -2.93
N LYS A 166 -0.53 16.93 -3.56
CA LYS A 166 -0.36 16.19 -4.81
C LYS A 166 0.78 15.18 -4.67
N LEU A 167 0.56 13.97 -5.18
CA LEU A 167 1.48 12.84 -5.13
C LEU A 167 1.92 12.48 -6.55
N SER A 168 3.22 12.59 -6.82
CA SER A 168 3.77 12.36 -8.16
C SER A 168 3.75 10.88 -8.58
N ASN A 169 3.76 9.95 -7.63
CA ASN A 169 3.82 8.51 -7.90
C ASN A 169 2.68 7.78 -7.22
N ALA A 170 2.32 6.63 -7.77
CA ALA A 170 1.51 5.65 -7.07
C ALA A 170 2.26 5.10 -5.85
N GLY A 171 1.54 4.73 -4.79
CA GLY A 171 2.15 4.15 -3.59
C GLY A 171 1.34 4.39 -2.33
N TYR A 172 1.87 3.88 -1.21
CA TYR A 172 1.32 4.09 0.11
C TYR A 172 1.93 5.34 0.74
N TYR A 173 1.07 6.20 1.29
CA TYR A 173 1.47 7.48 1.87
C TYR A 173 0.84 7.67 3.24
N THR A 174 1.66 8.03 4.23
CA THR A 174 1.21 8.54 5.53
C THR A 174 1.34 10.06 5.50
N ILE A 175 0.23 10.75 5.68
CA ILE A 175 0.13 12.22 5.60
C ILE A 175 -0.12 12.78 6.99
N PRO A 176 0.83 13.53 7.55
CA PRO A 176 0.60 14.27 8.80
C PRO A 176 -0.44 15.36 8.58
N PHE A 177 -1.27 15.60 9.59
CA PHE A 177 -2.27 16.64 9.56
C PHE A 177 -1.65 18.02 9.84
N ASP A 178 -2.11 19.05 9.16
CA ASP A 178 -1.70 20.44 9.40
C ASP A 178 -1.99 20.87 10.84
N LYS A 179 -3.04 20.28 11.43
CA LYS A 179 -3.45 20.49 12.81
C LYS A 179 -3.99 19.19 13.40
N GLN A 180 -3.46 18.82 14.56
CA GLN A 180 -3.95 17.68 15.34
C GLN A 180 -5.40 17.85 15.76
N ILE A 181 -6.16 16.76 15.77
CA ILE A 181 -7.57 16.74 16.16
C ILE A 181 -7.71 16.00 17.49
N ALA A 182 -8.11 16.73 18.53
CA ALA A 182 -8.36 16.13 19.83
C ALA A 182 -9.63 15.28 19.80
N LEU A 183 -9.51 14.02 20.25
CA LEU A 183 -10.58 13.04 20.39
C LEU A 183 -10.68 12.60 21.85
N ASP A 184 -11.89 12.44 22.37
CA ASP A 184 -12.12 11.89 23.70
C ASP A 184 -12.28 10.37 23.63
N ALA A 185 -11.94 9.67 24.72
CA ALA A 185 -12.09 8.22 24.81
C ALA A 185 -13.54 7.80 24.50
N GLY A 186 -13.70 6.83 23.57
CA GLY A 186 -15.00 6.35 23.10
C GLY A 186 -15.65 7.24 22.04
N GLU A 187 -15.04 8.37 21.64
CA GLU A 187 -15.56 9.21 20.57
C GLU A 187 -15.44 8.47 19.23
N ARG A 188 -16.56 8.33 18.51
CA ARG A 188 -16.55 7.86 17.13
C ARG A 188 -16.18 9.01 16.20
N TYR A 189 -15.31 8.74 15.24
CA TYR A 189 -14.87 9.72 14.26
C TYR A 189 -14.68 9.06 12.89
N ALA A 190 -14.75 9.85 11.83
CA ALA A 190 -14.40 9.37 10.49
C ALA A 190 -13.17 10.13 9.94
N VAL A 191 -12.30 9.39 9.25
CA VAL A 191 -11.29 9.95 8.35
C VAL A 191 -11.83 9.84 6.94
N VAL A 192 -11.89 10.98 6.24
CA VAL A 192 -12.41 11.07 4.88
C VAL A 192 -11.28 11.47 3.94
N LEU A 193 -11.15 10.71 2.86
CA LEU A 193 -10.25 10.95 1.75
C LEU A 193 -11.04 11.36 0.52
N PHE A 194 -10.79 12.53 -0.04
CA PHE A 194 -11.01 12.80 -1.45
C PHE A 194 -9.74 12.49 -2.21
N ILE A 195 -9.83 11.71 -3.27
CA ILE A 195 -8.71 11.43 -4.17
C ILE A 195 -9.15 11.61 -5.62
N SER A 196 -8.27 12.24 -6.41
CA SER A 196 -8.41 12.38 -7.86
C SER A 196 -7.11 11.93 -8.53
N THR A 197 -7.20 10.90 -9.36
CA THR A 197 -6.07 10.31 -10.07
C THR A 197 -6.30 10.41 -11.56
N PRO A 198 -5.47 11.14 -12.32
CA PRO A 198 -5.61 11.27 -13.76
C PRO A 198 -5.69 9.92 -14.47
N ASP A 199 -6.56 9.82 -15.46
CA ASP A 199 -6.81 8.62 -16.27
C ASP A 199 -7.34 7.39 -15.50
N ALA A 200 -7.55 7.47 -14.19
CA ALA A 200 -8.15 6.39 -13.41
C ALA A 200 -9.67 6.36 -13.60
N VAL A 201 -10.24 5.17 -13.53
CA VAL A 201 -11.70 4.95 -13.49
C VAL A 201 -12.16 4.51 -12.11
N HIS A 202 -11.24 3.97 -11.31
CA HIS A 202 -11.43 3.50 -9.93
C HIS A 202 -10.23 3.94 -9.06
N PRO A 203 -10.19 5.19 -8.57
CA PRO A 203 -8.99 5.72 -7.90
C PRO A 203 -8.83 5.34 -6.42
N LEU A 204 -9.84 4.71 -5.79
CA LEU A 204 -9.79 4.36 -4.37
C LEU A 204 -9.30 2.92 -4.17
N ALA A 205 -8.24 2.74 -3.40
CA ALA A 205 -7.73 1.43 -3.04
C ALA A 205 -8.63 0.74 -2.00
N ILE A 206 -8.91 -0.53 -2.22
CA ILE A 206 -9.73 -1.37 -1.34
C ILE A 206 -9.08 -2.73 -1.09
N GLU A 207 -9.47 -3.34 0.03
CA GLU A 207 -9.27 -4.73 0.38
C GLU A 207 -10.57 -5.49 0.17
N TYR A 208 -10.51 -6.65 -0.49
CA TYR A 208 -11.65 -7.52 -0.72
C TYR A 208 -11.18 -8.96 -1.00
N GLU A 209 -12.08 -9.93 -0.95
CA GLU A 209 -11.80 -11.32 -1.34
C GLU A 209 -11.76 -11.41 -2.87
N ALA A 210 -10.54 -11.49 -3.43
CA ALA A 210 -10.30 -11.52 -4.87
C ALA A 210 -10.04 -12.95 -5.39
N ASP A 211 -9.31 -13.75 -4.63
CA ASP A 211 -8.86 -15.10 -4.99
C ASP A 211 -8.45 -15.91 -3.75
N ASP A 212 -7.93 -17.11 -3.95
CA ASP A 212 -7.48 -18.01 -2.87
C ASP A 212 -6.42 -17.37 -1.94
N ALA A 213 -5.62 -16.41 -2.42
CA ALA A 213 -4.61 -15.74 -1.60
C ALA A 213 -5.21 -14.70 -0.65
N THR A 214 -6.42 -14.25 -0.93
CA THR A 214 -7.18 -13.28 -0.13
C THR A 214 -8.43 -13.87 0.52
N ALA A 215 -8.58 -15.21 0.51
CA ALA A 215 -9.77 -15.91 1.03
C ALA A 215 -9.99 -15.73 2.53
N ASP A 216 -8.92 -15.48 3.30
CA ASP A 216 -8.98 -15.27 4.75
C ASP A 216 -9.13 -13.79 5.15
N VAL A 217 -9.40 -12.88 4.20
CA VAL A 217 -9.59 -11.47 4.49
C VAL A 217 -10.81 -11.24 5.39
N VAL A 218 -10.65 -10.40 6.41
CA VAL A 218 -11.73 -10.04 7.33
C VAL A 218 -12.39 -8.77 6.81
N LEU A 219 -13.66 -8.86 6.40
CA LEU A 219 -14.41 -7.75 5.79
C LEU A 219 -15.53 -7.20 6.68
N ASP A 220 -15.72 -7.76 7.89
CA ASP A 220 -16.77 -7.35 8.83
C ASP A 220 -16.27 -6.51 10.01
N ASP A 221 -14.98 -6.21 10.07
CA ASP A 221 -14.31 -5.45 11.13
C ASP A 221 -14.23 -3.94 10.84
N GLY A 222 -14.54 -3.49 9.61
CA GLY A 222 -14.53 -2.09 9.19
C GLY A 222 -15.92 -1.46 9.04
N GLU A 223 -16.00 -0.15 9.15
CA GLU A 223 -17.15 0.67 8.78
C GLU A 223 -16.69 1.74 7.79
N GLY A 224 -17.03 1.54 6.51
CA GLY A 224 -16.59 2.38 5.41
C GLY A 224 -17.74 2.93 4.57
N TYR A 225 -17.53 4.11 4.00
CA TYR A 225 -18.48 4.78 3.12
C TYR A 225 -17.78 5.34 1.89
N VAL A 226 -18.48 5.35 0.76
CA VAL A 226 -18.00 5.97 -0.48
C VAL A 226 -19.02 6.95 -1.03
N SER A 227 -18.53 7.95 -1.78
CA SER A 227 -19.38 8.94 -2.42
C SER A 227 -18.75 9.46 -3.71
N ALA A 228 -19.58 9.64 -4.75
CA ALA A 228 -19.16 10.27 -5.99
C ALA A 228 -19.04 11.80 -5.91
N ASN A 229 -19.67 12.44 -4.92
CA ASN A 229 -19.83 13.89 -4.86
C ASN A 229 -19.59 14.51 -3.48
N GLY A 230 -19.34 13.67 -2.44
CA GLY A 230 -19.13 14.09 -1.05
C GLY A 230 -20.41 14.46 -0.27
N PHE A 231 -21.59 14.22 -0.84
CA PHE A 231 -22.89 14.54 -0.22
C PHE A 231 -23.79 13.32 -0.06
N GLU A 232 -23.79 12.43 -1.03
CA GLU A 232 -24.55 11.19 -1.02
C GLU A 232 -23.58 10.05 -0.75
N TRP A 233 -23.75 9.34 0.38
CA TRP A 233 -22.84 8.34 0.85
C TRP A 233 -23.46 6.94 0.82
N GLU A 234 -22.69 5.96 0.44
CA GLU A 234 -23.08 4.55 0.40
C GLU A 234 -22.12 3.73 1.28
N ASN A 235 -22.67 2.89 2.14
CA ASN A 235 -21.87 1.98 2.95
C ASN A 235 -21.27 0.89 2.08
N VAL A 236 -19.93 0.72 2.12
CA VAL A 236 -19.20 -0.18 1.22
C VAL A 236 -19.54 -1.66 1.43
N LYS A 237 -19.94 -2.08 2.64
CA LYS A 237 -20.40 -3.44 2.88
C LYS A 237 -21.67 -3.78 2.11
N ASN A 238 -22.55 -2.81 1.91
CA ASN A 238 -23.83 -3.02 1.24
C ASN A 238 -23.70 -3.02 -0.29
N VAL A 239 -22.69 -2.32 -0.84
CA VAL A 239 -22.55 -2.12 -2.28
C VAL A 239 -21.44 -2.98 -2.89
N GLU A 240 -20.32 -3.17 -2.19
CA GLU A 240 -19.13 -3.84 -2.76
C GLU A 240 -18.51 -4.91 -1.84
N ASN A 241 -18.96 -5.05 -0.60
CA ASN A 241 -18.41 -5.97 0.40
C ASN A 241 -16.87 -5.90 0.49
N CYS A 242 -16.36 -4.73 0.82
CA CYS A 242 -14.93 -4.46 0.90
C CYS A 242 -14.58 -3.56 2.09
N ASN A 243 -13.29 -3.49 2.45
CA ASN A 243 -12.72 -2.46 3.32
C ASN A 243 -12.00 -1.40 2.47
N ILE A 244 -12.11 -0.13 2.86
CA ILE A 244 -11.35 0.95 2.23
C ILE A 244 -9.97 1.02 2.86
N CYS A 245 -8.91 1.15 2.05
CA CYS A 245 -7.54 1.24 2.51
C CYS A 245 -7.21 2.66 3.01
N ILE A 246 -7.82 3.07 4.12
CA ILE A 246 -7.54 4.31 4.84
C ILE A 246 -7.25 3.95 6.29
N LYS A 247 -6.11 4.40 6.83
CA LYS A 247 -5.75 4.21 8.24
C LYS A 247 -5.67 5.56 8.95
N ALA A 248 -5.83 5.52 10.27
CA ALA A 248 -5.71 6.69 11.13
C ALA A 248 -4.65 6.46 12.21
N PHE A 249 -3.90 7.50 12.54
CA PHE A 249 -2.79 7.46 13.49
C PHE A 249 -2.94 8.54 14.54
N SER A 250 -2.72 8.17 15.81
CA SER A 250 -2.87 9.09 16.93
C SER A 250 -1.87 8.83 18.03
N ASN A 251 -1.72 9.85 18.90
CA ASN A 251 -0.92 9.77 20.12
C ASN A 251 -1.77 10.16 21.32
N ASP A 252 -1.51 9.54 22.46
CA ASP A 252 -2.16 9.87 23.73
C ASP A 252 -1.95 11.33 24.15
N ARG A 253 -2.93 11.88 24.87
CA ARG A 253 -2.87 13.25 25.42
C ARG A 253 -2.43 13.24 26.87
#